data_710658df291c3772c9ac67944fc2736b
#
_entry.id   710658df291c3772c9ac67944fc2736b
#
_cell.length_a   1.000
_cell.length_b   1.000
_cell.length_c   1.000
_cell.angle_alpha   90.00
_cell.angle_beta   90.00
_cell.angle_gamma   90.00
#
_symmetry.space_group_name_H-M   'P 1'
#
loop_
_entity.id
_entity.type
_entity.pdbx_description
1 polymer ?
#
loop_
_entity_poly.entity_id
_entity_poly.type
_entity_poly.pdbx_seq_one_letter_code
_entity_poly.pdbx_strand_id
1 'polypeptide(L)'
;LLDSEGNEAAAGEGFKGTGRIAQVQLWEPGHPVLYSLEVTLTGSDGEKDTYTEAFGFREVSIRDCRIHLNGKPVYLKGFGKHEDSPVHGRGFDMAYNVKDIGLLKWIGANSFRTSHYPYCEEMLQLCDREGILVIDEAPAVGLNAGFTATGLLGGDPNGTWKFFKTAEHHRQ
;
A
#
# COMPACT_ATOMS: atom_id res chain seq x y z
N LEU A 1 7.83 19.64 -4.66
CA LEU A 1 8.08 18.25 -5.00
C LEU A 1 9.52 18.08 -5.42
N LEU A 2 10.21 17.16 -4.75
CA LEU A 2 11.60 16.84 -5.03
C LEU A 2 11.68 15.47 -5.72
N ASP A 3 12.65 15.32 -6.62
CA ASP A 3 12.97 14.02 -7.21
C ASP A 3 13.81 13.14 -6.26
N SER A 4 14.19 11.95 -6.71
CA SER A 4 15.00 11.01 -5.91
C SER A 4 16.42 11.50 -5.61
N GLU A 5 16.90 12.54 -6.28
CA GLU A 5 18.20 13.18 -6.05
C GLU A 5 18.08 14.44 -5.19
N GLY A 6 16.86 14.83 -4.82
CA GLY A 6 16.56 16.02 -4.04
C GLY A 6 16.46 17.31 -4.85
N ASN A 7 16.39 17.24 -6.19
CA ASN A 7 16.18 18.41 -7.01
C ASN A 7 14.69 18.75 -7.11
N GLU A 8 14.38 20.04 -7.25
CA GLU A 8 13.00 20.46 -7.44
C GLU A 8 12.45 20.00 -8.79
N ALA A 9 11.45 19.12 -8.77
CA ALA A 9 10.75 18.61 -9.93
C ALA A 9 9.50 19.44 -10.26
N ALA A 10 8.85 20.04 -9.26
CA ALA A 10 7.72 20.93 -9.40
C ALA A 10 7.49 21.71 -8.10
N ALA A 11 6.95 22.92 -8.21
CA ALA A 11 6.48 23.72 -7.07
C ALA A 11 5.10 24.33 -7.36
N GLY A 12 4.40 24.73 -6.30
CA GLY A 12 3.09 25.38 -6.38
C GLY A 12 2.67 25.93 -5.04
N GLU A 13 1.60 26.72 -5.02
CA GLU A 13 1.05 27.33 -3.82
C GLU A 13 -0.45 27.02 -3.71
N GLY A 14 -0.97 27.00 -2.47
CA GLY A 14 -2.37 26.81 -2.14
C GLY A 14 -2.75 25.35 -1.85
N PHE A 15 -4.02 25.13 -1.51
CA PHE A 15 -4.54 23.82 -1.09
C PHE A 15 -4.83 22.84 -2.25
N LYS A 16 -4.83 23.33 -3.48
CA LYS A 16 -5.06 22.53 -4.69
C LYS A 16 -4.20 23.09 -5.81
N GLY A 17 -3.56 22.20 -6.54
CA GLY A 17 -2.76 22.58 -7.69
C GLY A 17 -2.61 21.42 -8.66
N THR A 18 -2.18 21.74 -9.87
CA THR A 18 -1.75 20.77 -10.88
C THR A 18 -0.36 21.13 -11.32
N GLY A 19 0.52 20.16 -11.38
CA GLY A 19 1.88 20.32 -11.87
C GLY A 19 2.16 19.36 -13.04
N ARG A 20 3.20 19.65 -13.82
CA ARG A 20 3.71 18.76 -14.84
C ARG A 20 5.18 18.47 -14.58
N ILE A 21 5.53 17.21 -14.55
CA ILE A 21 6.91 16.74 -14.47
C ILE A 21 7.32 16.30 -15.88
N ALA A 22 8.38 16.89 -16.42
CA ALA A 22 8.77 16.68 -17.81
C ALA A 22 9.30 15.27 -18.09
N GLN A 23 10.03 14.70 -17.12
CA GLN A 23 10.65 13.38 -17.22
C GLN A 23 10.46 12.63 -15.90
N VAL A 24 9.24 12.12 -15.70
CA VAL A 24 8.93 11.35 -14.50
C VAL A 24 9.60 9.98 -14.56
N GLN A 25 10.30 9.62 -13.48
CA GLN A 25 10.77 8.27 -13.26
C GLN A 25 9.69 7.48 -12.52
N LEU A 26 9.24 6.38 -13.12
CA LEU A 26 8.16 5.58 -12.58
C LEU A 26 8.69 4.58 -11.56
N TRP A 27 7.92 4.40 -10.48
CA TRP A 27 8.18 3.38 -9.49
C TRP A 27 7.80 2.00 -10.05
N GLU A 28 8.69 1.02 -9.92
CA GLU A 28 8.39 -0.38 -10.24
C GLU A 28 9.20 -1.33 -9.34
N PRO A 29 8.77 -2.60 -9.14
CA PRO A 29 9.55 -3.60 -8.44
C PRO A 29 10.95 -3.74 -9.05
N GLY A 30 11.98 -3.70 -8.18
CA GLY A 30 13.38 -3.70 -8.61
C GLY A 30 13.94 -2.33 -9.01
N HIS A 31 13.09 -1.32 -9.21
CA HIS A 31 13.48 0.07 -9.42
C HIS A 31 12.51 1.03 -8.72
N PRO A 32 12.49 1.05 -7.38
CA PRO A 32 11.52 1.80 -6.58
C PRO A 32 11.89 3.28 -6.46
N VAL A 33 11.72 4.06 -7.52
CA VAL A 33 11.99 5.49 -7.50
C VAL A 33 10.93 6.22 -6.70
N LEU A 34 11.36 6.97 -5.68
CA LEU A 34 10.49 7.78 -4.84
C LEU A 34 10.77 9.27 -5.03
N TYR A 35 9.72 10.04 -4.97
CA TYR A 35 9.71 11.50 -4.90
C TYR A 35 9.30 11.93 -3.50
N SER A 36 9.71 13.11 -3.08
CA SER A 36 9.33 13.71 -1.80
C SER A 36 8.45 14.93 -2.01
N LEU A 37 7.22 14.87 -1.51
CA LEU A 37 6.33 16.01 -1.46
C LEU A 37 6.54 16.75 -0.13
N GLU A 38 7.14 17.93 -0.19
CA GLU A 38 7.24 18.82 0.95
C GLU A 38 6.08 19.81 0.94
N VAL A 39 5.31 19.86 2.00
CA VAL A 39 4.21 20.81 2.18
C VAL A 39 4.52 21.69 3.36
N THR A 40 4.68 22.99 3.12
CA THR A 40 4.92 23.98 4.17
C THR A 40 3.66 24.82 4.38
N LEU A 41 3.15 24.80 5.59
CA LEU A 41 2.09 25.68 6.05
C LEU A 41 2.73 26.89 6.74
N THR A 42 2.31 28.10 6.38
CA THR A 42 2.73 29.32 7.05
C THR A 42 1.53 29.94 7.78
N GLY A 43 1.66 30.10 9.07
CA GLY A 43 0.66 30.75 9.92
C GLY A 43 0.61 32.27 9.67
N SER A 44 -0.46 32.92 10.15
CA SER A 44 -0.60 34.38 10.07
C SER A 44 0.42 35.13 10.91
N ASP A 45 1.04 34.48 11.86
CA ASP A 45 2.13 34.96 12.72
C ASP A 45 3.52 34.77 12.12
N GLY A 46 3.60 34.11 10.92
CA GLY A 46 4.84 33.79 10.22
C GLY A 46 5.50 32.49 10.64
N GLU A 47 4.95 31.76 11.62
CA GLU A 47 5.41 30.42 11.98
C GLU A 47 5.18 29.44 10.83
N LYS A 48 6.12 28.50 10.68
CA LYS A 48 6.09 27.51 9.59
C LYS A 48 6.07 26.10 10.16
N ASP A 49 5.22 25.26 9.59
CA ASP A 49 5.21 23.83 9.80
C ASP A 49 5.40 23.13 8.45
N THR A 50 6.24 22.09 8.39
CA THR A 50 6.57 21.38 7.16
C THR A 50 6.34 19.89 7.35
N TYR A 51 5.56 19.31 6.45
CA TYR A 51 5.32 17.87 6.36
C TYR A 51 5.92 17.35 5.06
N THR A 52 6.58 16.19 5.13
CA THR A 52 7.19 15.54 3.97
C THR A 52 6.61 14.15 3.77
N GLU A 53 6.11 13.86 2.58
CA GLU A 53 5.59 12.57 2.18
C GLU A 53 6.39 12.01 1.00
N ALA A 54 6.83 10.76 1.13
CA ALA A 54 7.52 10.05 0.06
C ALA A 54 6.55 9.16 -0.71
N PHE A 55 6.56 9.23 -2.04
CA PHE A 55 5.70 8.39 -2.89
C PHE A 55 6.32 8.08 -4.25
N GLY A 56 5.84 7.00 -4.89
CA GLY A 56 6.27 6.62 -6.24
C GLY A 56 5.17 6.85 -7.27
N PHE A 57 5.50 7.43 -8.41
CA PHE A 57 4.58 7.52 -9.53
C PHE A 57 4.41 6.17 -10.19
N ARG A 58 3.18 5.65 -10.18
CA ARG A 58 2.83 4.38 -10.82
C ARG A 58 1.39 4.37 -11.33
N GLU A 59 1.15 3.65 -12.38
CA GLU A 59 -0.18 3.38 -12.91
C GLU A 59 -0.46 1.88 -12.80
N VAL A 60 -1.58 1.53 -12.16
CA VAL A 60 -2.10 0.14 -12.13
C VAL A 60 -3.31 0.06 -13.04
N SER A 61 -3.31 -0.87 -13.96
CA SER A 61 -4.44 -1.11 -14.87
C SER A 61 -4.70 -2.59 -15.08
N ILE A 62 -5.91 -2.94 -15.52
CA ILE A 62 -6.29 -4.30 -15.89
C ILE A 62 -6.57 -4.29 -17.39
N ARG A 63 -5.83 -5.12 -18.13
CA ARG A 63 -6.01 -5.33 -19.57
C ARG A 63 -5.91 -6.83 -19.86
N ASP A 64 -6.79 -7.35 -20.68
CA ASP A 64 -6.81 -8.77 -21.07
C ASP A 64 -6.76 -9.72 -19.87
N CYS A 65 -7.55 -9.41 -18.82
CA CYS A 65 -7.59 -10.15 -17.55
C CYS A 65 -6.24 -10.26 -16.84
N ARG A 66 -5.33 -9.30 -17.06
CA ARG A 66 -4.00 -9.24 -16.42
C ARG A 66 -3.79 -7.90 -15.76
N ILE A 67 -3.08 -7.91 -14.65
CA ILE A 67 -2.63 -6.69 -13.98
C ILE A 67 -1.43 -6.14 -14.75
N HIS A 68 -1.49 -4.84 -15.04
CA HIS A 68 -0.39 -4.08 -15.64
C HIS A 68 0.07 -3.00 -14.67
N LEU A 69 1.37 -2.83 -14.55
CA LEU A 69 2.02 -1.75 -13.84
C LEU A 69 2.80 -0.92 -14.88
N ASN A 70 2.52 0.38 -14.96
CA ASN A 70 3.15 1.29 -15.91
C ASN A 70 3.02 0.80 -17.37
N GLY A 71 1.87 0.24 -17.71
CA GLY A 71 1.59 -0.32 -19.03
C GLY A 71 2.22 -1.69 -19.32
N LYS A 72 3.02 -2.26 -18.44
CA LYS A 72 3.66 -3.58 -18.59
C LYS A 72 2.91 -4.63 -17.76
N PRO A 73 2.66 -5.85 -18.27
CA PRO A 73 2.06 -6.91 -17.47
C PRO A 73 2.98 -7.27 -16.30
N VAL A 74 2.40 -7.38 -15.10
CA VAL A 74 3.13 -7.78 -13.90
C VAL A 74 2.60 -9.13 -13.40
N TYR A 75 3.53 -10.01 -13.02
CA TYR A 75 3.23 -11.26 -12.36
C TYR A 75 3.55 -11.14 -10.87
N LEU A 76 2.51 -11.25 -10.02
CA LEU A 76 2.66 -11.18 -8.57
C LEU A 76 3.17 -12.52 -8.04
N LYS A 77 4.40 -12.51 -7.51
CA LYS A 77 5.03 -13.65 -6.83
C LYS A 77 5.04 -13.35 -5.35
N GLY A 78 4.17 -14.00 -4.59
CA GLY A 78 4.04 -13.68 -3.17
C GLY A 78 3.14 -14.66 -2.42
N PHE A 79 2.79 -14.27 -1.20
CA PHE A 79 2.01 -15.07 -0.26
C PHE A 79 1.20 -14.16 0.66
N GLY A 80 0.26 -14.75 1.43
CA GLY A 80 -0.40 -14.05 2.54
C GLY A 80 0.57 -13.94 3.71
N LYS A 81 0.84 -12.73 4.17
CA LYS A 81 1.70 -12.44 5.32
C LYS A 81 0.84 -12.14 6.55
N HIS A 82 1.34 -12.45 7.74
CA HIS A 82 0.83 -11.94 9.01
C HIS A 82 1.82 -10.97 9.65
N GLU A 83 1.34 -10.02 10.46
CA GLU A 83 2.18 -9.09 11.23
C GLU A 83 2.69 -9.70 12.55
N ASP A 84 2.21 -10.86 12.91
CA ASP A 84 2.50 -11.46 14.20
C ASP A 84 3.98 -11.78 14.38
N SER A 85 4.53 -11.39 15.52
CA SER A 85 5.85 -11.81 15.97
C SER A 85 5.77 -12.60 17.27
N PRO A 86 6.71 -13.52 17.53
CA PRO A 86 6.74 -14.27 18.78
C PRO A 86 6.95 -13.41 20.03
N VAL A 87 7.49 -12.21 19.87
CA VAL A 87 7.87 -11.32 20.98
C VAL A 87 6.82 -10.26 21.23
N HIS A 88 6.32 -9.62 20.17
CA HIS A 88 5.46 -8.44 20.26
C HIS A 88 4.01 -8.72 19.85
N GLY A 89 3.67 -9.95 19.47
CA GLY A 89 2.38 -10.26 18.87
C GLY A 89 2.20 -9.41 17.60
N ARG A 90 1.10 -8.67 17.55
CA ARG A 90 0.78 -7.72 16.46
C ARG A 90 1.29 -6.30 16.69
N GLY A 91 2.12 -6.10 17.70
CA GLY A 91 2.75 -4.81 17.96
C GLY A 91 3.73 -4.43 16.85
N PHE A 92 3.78 -3.14 16.52
CA PHE A 92 4.71 -2.62 15.53
C PHE A 92 6.17 -2.90 15.93
N ASP A 93 6.94 -3.45 15.00
CA ASP A 93 8.38 -3.66 15.14
C ASP A 93 9.05 -3.53 13.77
N MET A 94 9.77 -2.41 13.57
CA MET A 94 10.45 -2.13 12.31
C MET A 94 11.55 -3.17 12.00
N ALA A 95 12.24 -3.72 12.99
CA ALA A 95 13.28 -4.71 12.77
C ALA A 95 12.70 -6.01 12.18
N TYR A 96 11.53 -6.43 12.66
CA TYR A 96 10.80 -7.56 12.06
C TYR A 96 10.33 -7.23 10.64
N ASN A 97 9.81 -6.03 10.41
CA ASN A 97 9.36 -5.62 9.07
C ASN A 97 10.53 -5.66 8.07
N VAL A 98 11.68 -5.10 8.42
CA VAL A 98 12.89 -5.13 7.58
C VAL A 98 13.35 -6.56 7.32
N LYS A 99 13.35 -7.41 8.35
CA LYS A 99 13.71 -8.83 8.21
C LYS A 99 12.76 -9.56 7.28
N ASP A 100 11.44 -9.36 7.44
CA ASP A 100 10.42 -10.02 6.63
C ASP A 100 10.52 -9.62 5.15
N ILE A 101 10.72 -8.34 4.87
CA ILE A 101 10.93 -7.85 3.49
C ILE A 101 12.24 -8.40 2.92
N GLY A 102 13.30 -8.48 3.72
CA GLY A 102 14.56 -9.10 3.32
C GLY A 102 14.39 -10.57 2.93
N LEU A 103 13.65 -11.35 3.74
CA LEU A 103 13.34 -12.76 3.44
C LEU A 103 12.45 -12.90 2.21
N LEU A 104 11.45 -12.02 2.05
CA LEU A 104 10.58 -11.98 0.89
C LEU A 104 11.40 -11.78 -0.41
N LYS A 105 12.31 -10.82 -0.40
CA LYS A 105 13.23 -10.58 -1.53
C LYS A 105 14.18 -11.77 -1.75
N TRP A 106 14.69 -12.37 -0.69
CA TRP A 106 15.59 -13.52 -0.77
C TRP A 106 14.96 -14.73 -1.47
N ILE A 107 13.66 -15.00 -1.26
CA ILE A 107 12.96 -16.08 -1.96
C ILE A 107 12.51 -15.68 -3.38
N GLY A 108 12.82 -14.46 -3.83
CA GLY A 108 12.45 -13.95 -5.15
C GLY A 108 10.99 -13.52 -5.28
N ALA A 109 10.30 -13.27 -4.16
CA ALA A 109 8.97 -12.69 -4.17
C ALA A 109 9.04 -11.17 -4.44
N ASN A 110 7.99 -10.62 -5.06
CA ASN A 110 7.84 -9.19 -5.36
C ASN A 110 6.58 -8.59 -4.76
N SER A 111 5.81 -9.40 -4.04
CA SER A 111 4.51 -8.99 -3.50
C SER A 111 4.11 -9.83 -2.29
N PHE A 112 3.17 -9.31 -1.50
CA PHE A 112 2.45 -10.06 -0.49
C PHE A 112 1.03 -9.51 -0.32
N ARG A 113 0.18 -10.27 0.38
CA ARG A 113 -1.15 -9.84 0.81
C ARG A 113 -1.17 -9.64 2.32
N THR A 114 -1.77 -8.55 2.76
CA THR A 114 -1.95 -8.24 4.18
C THR A 114 -3.06 -9.10 4.77
N SER A 115 -2.75 -10.30 5.23
CA SER A 115 -3.74 -11.22 5.81
C SER A 115 -4.01 -10.86 7.28
N HIS A 116 -5.22 -10.50 7.68
CA HIS A 116 -6.49 -10.31 6.95
C HIS A 116 -7.06 -8.93 7.26
N TYR A 117 -6.24 -7.90 7.27
CA TYR A 117 -6.53 -6.54 7.73
C TYR A 117 -5.48 -5.57 7.16
N PRO A 118 -5.75 -4.27 7.12
CA PRO A 118 -4.74 -3.29 6.73
C PRO A 118 -3.54 -3.34 7.68
N TYR A 119 -2.34 -3.21 7.11
CA TYR A 119 -1.11 -3.12 7.89
C TYR A 119 -0.79 -1.67 8.24
N CYS A 120 0.21 -1.47 9.12
CA CYS A 120 0.65 -0.15 9.52
C CYS A 120 1.28 0.60 8.34
N GLU A 121 1.20 1.91 8.39
CA GLU A 121 1.71 2.81 7.35
C GLU A 121 3.21 2.64 7.14
N GLU A 122 3.98 2.44 8.20
CA GLU A 122 5.43 2.25 8.15
C GLU A 122 5.83 0.99 7.37
N MET A 123 5.01 -0.07 7.43
CA MET A 123 5.20 -1.26 6.62
C MET A 123 4.96 -0.97 5.14
N LEU A 124 3.92 -0.19 4.83
CA LEU A 124 3.61 0.20 3.45
C LEU A 124 4.69 1.14 2.89
N GLN A 125 5.16 2.09 3.67
CA GLN A 125 6.28 2.96 3.31
C GLN A 125 7.59 2.17 3.09
N LEU A 126 7.82 1.13 3.90
CA LEU A 126 8.94 0.21 3.68
C LEU A 126 8.79 -0.53 2.34
N CYS A 127 7.59 -0.99 2.00
CA CYS A 127 7.31 -1.63 0.72
C CYS A 127 7.54 -0.69 -0.47
N ASP A 128 7.17 0.58 -0.34
CA ASP A 128 7.44 1.60 -1.36
C ASP A 128 8.95 1.79 -1.57
N ARG A 129 9.75 1.85 -0.50
CA ARG A 129 11.21 1.96 -0.58
C ARG A 129 11.88 0.71 -1.14
N GLU A 130 11.34 -0.46 -0.83
CA GLU A 130 11.93 -1.75 -1.19
C GLU A 130 11.44 -2.33 -2.51
N GLY A 131 10.47 -1.67 -3.16
CA GLY A 131 9.93 -2.10 -4.44
C GLY A 131 9.03 -3.34 -4.33
N ILE A 132 8.25 -3.43 -3.27
CA ILE A 132 7.33 -4.55 -3.01
C ILE A 132 5.89 -4.11 -3.27
N LEU A 133 5.17 -4.90 -4.06
CA LEU A 133 3.75 -4.71 -4.29
C LEU A 133 2.93 -5.30 -3.14
N VAL A 134 1.89 -4.60 -2.72
CA VAL A 134 1.01 -5.04 -1.63
C VAL A 134 -0.42 -5.19 -2.14
N ILE A 135 -1.05 -6.31 -1.79
CA ILE A 135 -2.50 -6.48 -1.89
C ILE A 135 -3.04 -6.21 -0.49
N ASP A 136 -3.47 -4.98 -0.27
CA ASP A 136 -3.98 -4.57 1.04
C ASP A 136 -5.42 -5.02 1.21
N GLU A 137 -5.73 -5.61 2.37
CA GLU A 137 -7.06 -6.13 2.67
C GLU A 137 -7.83 -5.17 3.58
N ALA A 138 -9.11 -4.96 3.27
CA ALA A 138 -10.03 -4.34 4.20
C ALA A 138 -10.23 -5.23 5.44
N PRO A 139 -10.55 -4.68 6.63
CA PRO A 139 -10.71 -5.46 7.85
C PRO A 139 -12.01 -6.28 7.81
N ALA A 140 -11.96 -7.42 7.18
CA ALA A 140 -13.11 -8.29 6.91
C ALA A 140 -12.95 -9.71 7.47
N VAL A 141 -12.07 -9.90 8.45
CA VAL A 141 -11.85 -11.21 9.09
C VAL A 141 -13.13 -11.70 9.76
N GLY A 142 -13.52 -12.93 9.43
CA GLY A 142 -14.70 -13.55 10.03
C GLY A 142 -16.04 -13.11 9.43
N LEU A 143 -16.07 -12.26 8.42
CA LEU A 143 -17.30 -11.93 7.69
C LEU A 143 -17.83 -13.09 6.85
N ASN A 144 -17.03 -14.11 6.61
CA ASN A 144 -17.51 -15.35 6.03
C ASN A 144 -18.16 -16.24 7.11
N ALA A 145 -19.46 -16.08 7.32
CA ALA A 145 -20.23 -16.86 8.29
C ALA A 145 -20.17 -18.37 8.03
N GLY A 146 -19.81 -18.80 6.83
CA GLY A 146 -19.58 -20.21 6.48
C GLY A 146 -18.22 -20.75 6.97
N PHE A 147 -17.26 -19.88 7.26
CA PHE A 147 -15.91 -20.32 7.64
C PHE A 147 -15.67 -20.34 9.16
N THR A 148 -16.40 -19.56 9.95
CA THR A 148 -16.06 -19.28 11.34
C THR A 148 -16.41 -20.37 12.35
N ALA A 149 -17.53 -21.05 12.23
CA ALA A 149 -17.89 -22.08 13.21
C ALA A 149 -18.38 -23.38 12.56
N THR A 150 -18.77 -23.30 11.31
CA THR A 150 -19.39 -24.39 10.57
C THR A 150 -18.85 -24.52 9.14
N GLY A 151 -17.80 -23.80 8.80
CA GLY A 151 -17.24 -23.72 7.45
C GLY A 151 -16.80 -25.06 6.87
N LEU A 152 -16.47 -26.01 7.74
CA LEU A 152 -16.26 -27.40 7.36
C LEU A 152 -17.58 -28.20 7.28
N LEU A 153 -18.71 -27.65 7.75
CA LEU A 153 -19.97 -28.33 7.97
C LEU A 153 -21.20 -27.64 7.30
N GLY A 154 -20.99 -26.79 6.32
CA GLY A 154 -22.09 -26.27 5.49
C GLY A 154 -22.75 -24.99 5.97
N GLY A 155 -21.96 -23.96 6.28
CA GLY A 155 -22.50 -22.62 6.50
C GLY A 155 -23.17 -22.04 5.25
N ASP A 156 -24.07 -21.08 5.43
CA ASP A 156 -24.81 -20.40 4.34
C ASP A 156 -23.82 -19.80 3.32
N PRO A 157 -23.72 -20.34 2.10
CA PRO A 157 -22.80 -19.84 1.08
C PRO A 157 -23.08 -18.39 0.66
N ASN A 158 -24.25 -17.86 1.01
CA ASN A 158 -24.66 -16.48 0.76
C ASN A 158 -24.51 -15.59 2.01
N GLY A 159 -24.09 -16.14 3.14
CA GLY A 159 -24.01 -15.42 4.43
C GLY A 159 -23.16 -14.17 4.35
N THR A 160 -21.97 -14.28 3.76
CA THR A 160 -21.03 -13.15 3.58
C THR A 160 -21.62 -12.01 2.74
N TRP A 161 -22.36 -12.33 1.68
CA TRP A 161 -22.95 -11.33 0.79
C TRP A 161 -24.10 -10.54 1.42
N LYS A 162 -24.71 -11.05 2.50
CA LYS A 162 -25.76 -10.32 3.21
C LYS A 162 -25.24 -9.08 3.91
N PHE A 163 -23.99 -9.07 4.34
CA PHE A 163 -23.35 -7.93 5.01
C PHE A 163 -23.01 -6.77 4.05
N PHE A 164 -22.81 -7.07 2.77
CA PHE A 164 -22.40 -6.08 1.76
C PHE A 164 -23.54 -5.62 0.84
N LYS A 165 -24.77 -6.01 1.12
CA LYS A 165 -25.91 -5.72 0.23
C LYS A 165 -26.56 -4.35 0.38
N THR A 166 -26.16 -3.55 1.36
CA THR A 166 -26.76 -2.23 1.54
C THR A 166 -25.96 -1.17 0.80
N ALA A 167 -26.66 -0.21 0.20
CA ALA A 167 -26.04 0.93 -0.47
C ALA A 167 -25.15 1.77 0.47
N GLU A 168 -25.33 1.64 1.76
CA GLU A 168 -24.52 2.28 2.80
C GLU A 168 -23.12 1.68 2.89
N HIS A 169 -22.97 0.37 2.80
CA HIS A 169 -21.67 -0.31 2.79
C HIS A 169 -20.86 -0.06 1.52
N HIS A 170 -21.50 0.40 0.44
CA HIS A 170 -20.78 0.75 -0.78
C HIS A 170 -20.31 2.21 -0.82
N ARG A 171 -20.62 3.02 0.20
CA ARG A 171 -20.25 4.44 0.28
C ARG A 171 -19.11 4.73 1.28
N GLN A 172 -18.69 3.74 2.03
CA GLN A 172 -17.51 3.80 2.91
C GLN A 172 -16.30 3.22 2.18
#